data_253097276568f8a2088c53c2faa69d61
#
_entry.id   253097276568f8a2088c53c2faa69d61
#
_cell.length_a   1.000
_cell.length_b   1.000
_cell.length_c   1.000
_cell.angle_alpha   90.00
_cell.angle_beta   90.00
_cell.angle_gamma   90.00
#
_symmetry.space_group_name_H-M   'P 1'
#
loop_
_entity.id
_entity.type
_entity.pdbx_description
1 polymer ?
#
loop_
_entity_poly.entity_id
_entity_poly.type
_entity_poly.pdbx_seq_one_letter_code
_entity_poly.pdbx_strand_id
1 'polypeptide(L)'
;MNLHKHARLSPRGRALLVDRILIQGLRVEEAAHAAGVSVRTAYKWLKRFKEEGSGGLTDRSSRPRHCPHATAPRIVDQVLEQRRARQTYRQIAEQLSVAPSTVARLLRRAGLHRLAELEPAAPHNRYEYAAPGQLLHLDIKKLARFRQPGHRVTGNRQVNSDGIGWEYVHLAIDDHSRVAFGSIEPDERGISACRALLQAARYYRGLGVRFERVLTDNGACYRSRSFRRLVHRLGMRHLRTRPYTPRTNGKAERLVQTCLREWAYARSYANSE
;
A
#
# COMPACT_ATOMS: atom_id res chain seq x y z
N MET A 1 4.83 24.28 -10.90
CA MET A 1 4.45 25.70 -11.13
C MET A 1 3.03 25.69 -11.67
N ASN A 2 2.02 26.12 -10.90
CA ASN A 2 0.61 26.14 -11.31
C ASN A 2 0.26 27.45 -12.03
N LEU A 3 0.64 27.56 -13.29
CA LEU A 3 0.16 28.64 -14.13
C LEU A 3 -1.25 28.32 -14.64
N HIS A 4 -2.18 29.26 -14.48
CA HIS A 4 -3.51 29.09 -15.05
C HIS A 4 -3.40 28.93 -16.57
N LYS A 5 -4.07 27.90 -17.15
CA LYS A 5 -3.98 27.56 -18.59
C LYS A 5 -4.30 28.70 -19.55
N HIS A 6 -5.05 29.72 -19.10
CA HIS A 6 -5.39 30.93 -19.86
C HIS A 6 -4.61 32.16 -19.42
N ALA A 7 -3.55 32.01 -18.61
CA ALA A 7 -2.73 33.17 -18.25
C ALA A 7 -1.91 33.61 -19.48
N ARG A 8 -2.16 34.84 -19.99
CA ARG A 8 -1.42 35.41 -21.10
C ARG A 8 0.05 35.70 -20.78
N LEU A 9 0.36 35.98 -19.49
CA LEU A 9 1.71 36.22 -19.02
C LEU A 9 2.09 35.23 -17.93
N SER A 10 3.18 34.52 -18.17
CA SER A 10 3.93 33.79 -17.14
C SER A 10 4.65 34.76 -16.21
N PRO A 11 5.17 34.36 -15.04
CA PRO A 11 6.02 35.21 -14.18
C PRO A 11 7.20 35.81 -14.95
N ARG A 12 7.82 35.05 -15.85
CA ARG A 12 8.89 35.51 -16.73
C ARG A 12 8.40 36.56 -17.74
N GLY A 13 7.21 36.38 -18.34
CA GLY A 13 6.59 37.35 -19.23
C GLY A 13 6.21 38.65 -18.51
N ARG A 14 5.84 38.59 -17.23
CA ARG A 14 5.59 39.78 -16.40
C ARG A 14 6.88 40.53 -16.07
N ALA A 15 7.95 39.80 -15.79
CA ALA A 15 9.27 40.38 -15.60
C ALA A 15 9.76 41.11 -16.88
N LEU A 16 9.63 40.50 -18.02
CA LEU A 16 9.99 41.09 -19.30
C LEU A 16 9.17 42.35 -19.62
N LEU A 17 7.84 42.33 -19.30
CA LEU A 17 6.99 43.51 -19.46
C LEU A 17 7.48 44.68 -18.59
N VAL A 18 7.82 44.41 -17.34
CA VAL A 18 8.34 45.43 -16.39
C VAL A 18 9.71 45.92 -16.81
N ASP A 19 10.60 45.05 -17.27
CA ASP A 19 11.94 45.37 -17.77
C ASP A 19 11.86 46.33 -18.98
N ARG A 20 10.99 46.06 -19.92
CA ARG A 20 10.77 46.93 -21.09
C ARG A 20 10.32 48.33 -20.70
N ILE A 21 9.55 48.49 -19.64
CA ILE A 21 9.06 49.79 -19.16
C ILE A 21 10.17 50.52 -18.36
N LEU A 22 10.81 49.83 -17.42
CA LEU A 22 11.72 50.47 -16.46
C LEU A 22 13.15 50.59 -16.97
N ILE A 23 13.63 49.63 -17.76
CA ILE A 23 15.03 49.60 -18.22
C ILE A 23 15.13 50.05 -19.66
N GLN A 24 14.25 49.55 -20.54
CA GLN A 24 14.28 49.90 -21.96
C GLN A 24 13.54 51.22 -22.27
N GLY A 25 12.82 51.80 -21.31
CA GLY A 25 12.17 53.10 -21.44
C GLY A 25 10.93 53.11 -22.33
N LEU A 26 10.31 51.94 -22.66
CA LEU A 26 9.10 51.92 -23.46
C LEU A 26 7.92 52.53 -22.70
N ARG A 27 7.04 53.21 -23.44
CA ARG A 27 5.75 53.65 -22.87
C ARG A 27 4.94 52.43 -22.42
N VAL A 28 4.13 52.58 -21.35
CA VAL A 28 3.36 51.48 -20.80
C VAL A 28 2.38 50.88 -21.83
N GLU A 29 1.81 51.75 -22.69
CA GLU A 29 0.93 51.35 -23.78
C GLU A 29 1.61 50.48 -24.81
N GLU A 30 2.82 50.87 -25.21
CA GLU A 30 3.63 50.12 -26.20
C GLU A 30 4.08 48.78 -25.62
N ALA A 31 4.52 48.75 -24.39
CA ALA A 31 4.92 47.52 -23.70
C ALA A 31 3.71 46.57 -23.48
N ALA A 32 2.55 47.11 -23.17
CA ALA A 32 1.31 46.33 -23.02
C ALA A 32 0.86 45.71 -24.36
N HIS A 33 0.91 46.51 -25.44
CA HIS A 33 0.60 46.03 -26.78
C HIS A 33 1.55 44.90 -27.22
N ALA A 34 2.87 45.12 -27.05
CA ALA A 34 3.88 44.13 -27.37
C ALA A 34 3.81 42.85 -26.55
N ALA A 35 3.21 42.91 -25.34
CA ALA A 35 2.96 41.75 -24.47
C ALA A 35 1.57 41.12 -24.67
N GLY A 36 0.73 41.65 -25.56
CA GLY A 36 -0.61 41.16 -25.83
C GLY A 36 -1.57 41.31 -24.63
N VAL A 37 -1.37 42.33 -23.77
CA VAL A 37 -2.19 42.58 -22.58
C VAL A 37 -2.77 44.00 -22.60
N SER A 38 -3.81 44.23 -21.78
CA SER A 38 -4.36 45.59 -21.62
C SER A 38 -3.39 46.50 -20.86
N VAL A 39 -3.44 47.79 -21.13
CA VAL A 39 -2.69 48.83 -20.43
C VAL A 39 -2.92 48.76 -18.91
N ARG A 40 -4.15 48.50 -18.46
CA ARG A 40 -4.48 48.29 -17.05
C ARG A 40 -3.71 47.09 -16.45
N THR A 41 -3.52 46.04 -17.24
CA THR A 41 -2.74 44.86 -16.78
C THR A 41 -1.26 45.19 -16.65
N ALA A 42 -0.70 46.00 -17.56
CA ALA A 42 0.66 46.47 -17.47
C ALA A 42 0.89 47.35 -16.23
N TYR A 43 0.02 48.35 -15.99
CA TYR A 43 0.08 49.14 -14.75
C TYR A 43 -0.08 48.30 -13.48
N LYS A 44 -0.94 47.26 -13.47
CA LYS A 44 -1.07 46.33 -12.35
C LYS A 44 0.27 45.65 -12.02
N TRP A 45 0.97 45.14 -13.03
CA TRP A 45 2.22 44.42 -12.82
C TRP A 45 3.37 45.37 -12.46
N LEU A 46 3.41 46.58 -13.06
CA LEU A 46 4.33 47.60 -12.72
C LEU A 46 4.19 48.08 -11.26
N LYS A 47 2.95 48.31 -10.81
CA LYS A 47 2.64 48.64 -9.42
C LYS A 47 3.12 47.55 -8.46
N ARG A 48 2.80 46.29 -8.73
CA ARG A 48 3.23 45.17 -7.89
C ARG A 48 4.73 44.99 -7.83
N PHE A 49 5.42 45.24 -8.94
CA PHE A 49 6.87 45.21 -8.96
C PHE A 49 7.47 46.33 -8.15
N LYS A 50 6.93 47.54 -8.22
CA LYS A 50 7.39 48.69 -7.42
C LYS A 50 7.19 48.48 -5.92
N GLU A 51 6.10 47.79 -5.52
CA GLU A 51 5.78 47.53 -4.11
C GLU A 51 6.53 46.33 -3.53
N GLU A 52 6.72 45.28 -4.30
CA GLU A 52 7.15 43.95 -3.79
C GLU A 52 8.37 43.37 -4.53
N GLY A 53 8.93 44.11 -5.47
CA GLY A 53 10.04 43.64 -6.31
C GLY A 53 9.63 42.45 -7.20
N SER A 54 10.57 41.57 -7.50
CA SER A 54 10.35 40.37 -8.31
C SER A 54 9.32 39.40 -7.70
N GLY A 55 9.16 39.38 -6.38
CA GLY A 55 8.14 38.59 -5.68
C GLY A 55 6.73 38.98 -6.06
N GLY A 56 6.47 40.26 -6.33
CA GLY A 56 5.16 40.76 -6.78
C GLY A 56 4.70 40.25 -8.12
N LEU A 57 5.60 39.70 -8.94
CA LEU A 57 5.29 39.16 -10.26
C LEU A 57 4.83 37.69 -10.21
N THR A 58 4.89 37.05 -9.06
CA THR A 58 4.40 35.67 -8.86
C THR A 58 2.89 35.64 -8.74
N ASP A 59 2.30 34.45 -8.98
CA ASP A 59 0.86 34.26 -8.77
C ASP A 59 0.53 34.29 -7.29
N ARG A 60 -0.45 35.07 -6.92
CA ARG A 60 -1.02 35.08 -5.57
C ARG A 60 -2.12 34.03 -5.47
N SER A 61 -2.30 33.48 -4.27
CA SER A 61 -3.45 32.61 -3.99
C SER A 61 -4.77 33.34 -4.31
N SER A 62 -5.67 32.63 -5.00
CA SER A 62 -7.04 33.11 -5.24
C SER A 62 -7.96 32.92 -4.04
N ARG A 63 -7.44 32.34 -2.95
CA ARG A 63 -8.22 32.09 -1.73
C ARG A 63 -8.64 33.42 -1.11
N PRO A 64 -9.93 33.58 -0.76
CA PRO A 64 -10.39 34.78 -0.05
C PRO A 64 -9.64 34.97 1.28
N ARG A 65 -9.30 36.20 1.61
CA ARG A 65 -8.66 36.53 2.89
C ARG A 65 -9.60 36.33 4.08
N HIS A 66 -10.90 36.51 3.85
CA HIS A 66 -11.97 36.29 4.82
C HIS A 66 -12.97 35.29 4.27
N CYS A 67 -13.36 34.33 5.07
CA CYS A 67 -14.33 33.28 4.76
C CYS A 67 -15.39 33.26 5.85
N PRO A 68 -16.53 34.01 5.68
CA PRO A 68 -17.58 34.14 6.71
C PRO A 68 -18.16 32.80 7.15
N HIS A 69 -18.20 31.81 6.24
CA HIS A 69 -18.73 30.47 6.49
C HIS A 69 -17.65 29.43 6.88
N ALA A 70 -16.45 29.91 7.26
CA ALA A 70 -15.44 28.98 7.77
C ALA A 70 -15.90 28.40 9.12
N THR A 71 -15.69 27.09 9.30
CA THR A 71 -15.95 26.45 10.59
C THR A 71 -15.11 27.13 11.67
N ALA A 72 -15.75 27.53 12.78
CA ALA A 72 -15.07 28.22 13.87
C ALA A 72 -13.87 27.39 14.41
N PRO A 73 -12.75 28.03 14.72
CA PRO A 73 -11.56 27.32 15.22
C PRO A 73 -11.85 26.39 16.39
N ARG A 74 -12.66 26.84 17.36
CA ARG A 74 -13.10 26.02 18.51
C ARG A 74 -13.76 24.71 18.08
N ILE A 75 -14.60 24.73 17.05
CA ILE A 75 -15.24 23.50 16.54
C ILE A 75 -14.21 22.59 15.87
N VAL A 76 -13.24 23.18 15.16
CA VAL A 76 -12.14 22.39 14.56
C VAL A 76 -11.37 21.66 15.65
N ASP A 77 -10.97 22.35 16.72
CA ASP A 77 -10.20 21.77 17.82
C ASP A 77 -11.01 20.64 18.50
N GLN A 78 -12.28 20.85 18.78
CA GLN A 78 -13.17 19.83 19.35
C GLN A 78 -13.30 18.59 18.44
N VAL A 79 -13.42 18.78 17.12
CA VAL A 79 -13.45 17.68 16.17
C VAL A 79 -12.16 16.85 16.23
N LEU A 80 -11.00 17.50 16.32
CA LEU A 80 -9.70 16.83 16.43
C LEU A 80 -9.54 16.09 17.75
N GLU A 81 -9.96 16.70 18.85
CA GLU A 81 -9.92 16.09 20.18
C GLU A 81 -10.81 14.84 20.25
N GLN A 82 -12.06 14.94 19.83
CA GLN A 82 -12.97 13.79 19.81
C GLN A 82 -12.48 12.67 18.89
N ARG A 83 -11.86 13.04 17.77
CA ARG A 83 -11.24 12.03 16.89
C ARG A 83 -10.07 11.31 17.55
N ARG A 84 -9.22 12.02 18.30
CA ARG A 84 -8.16 11.42 19.12
C ARG A 84 -8.72 10.48 20.20
N ALA A 85 -9.90 10.81 20.74
CA ALA A 85 -10.68 9.92 21.61
C ALA A 85 -11.38 8.78 20.85
N ARG A 86 -11.00 8.53 19.57
CA ARG A 86 -11.47 7.44 18.69
C ARG A 86 -12.96 7.47 18.35
N GLN A 87 -13.64 8.60 18.50
CA GLN A 87 -15.01 8.73 18.09
C GLN A 87 -15.18 8.65 16.57
N THR A 88 -16.30 8.12 16.12
CA THR A 88 -16.67 8.03 14.71
C THR A 88 -17.13 9.40 14.18
N TYR A 89 -17.08 9.59 12.86
CA TYR A 89 -17.57 10.83 12.23
C TYR A 89 -19.01 11.17 12.61
N ARG A 90 -19.86 10.14 12.73
CA ARG A 90 -21.27 10.32 13.07
C ARG A 90 -21.44 10.82 14.50
N GLN A 91 -20.76 10.19 15.46
CA GLN A 91 -20.76 10.62 16.87
C GLN A 91 -20.28 12.06 17.02
N ILE A 92 -19.15 12.41 16.37
CA ILE A 92 -18.60 13.77 16.39
C ILE A 92 -19.60 14.77 15.80
N ALA A 93 -20.21 14.42 14.67
CA ALA A 93 -21.19 15.25 13.99
C ALA A 93 -22.44 15.53 14.86
N GLU A 94 -22.95 14.49 15.53
CA GLU A 94 -24.09 14.56 16.43
C GLU A 94 -23.75 15.42 17.67
N GLN A 95 -22.61 15.19 18.33
CA GLN A 95 -22.22 15.91 19.54
C GLN A 95 -21.94 17.39 19.31
N LEU A 96 -21.35 17.73 18.16
CA LEU A 96 -21.00 19.12 17.84
C LEU A 96 -22.04 19.83 16.96
N SER A 97 -23.14 19.15 16.62
CA SER A 97 -24.20 19.67 15.75
C SER A 97 -23.65 20.19 14.41
N VAL A 98 -22.70 19.48 13.82
CA VAL A 98 -22.11 19.80 12.51
C VAL A 98 -22.39 18.69 11.51
N ALA A 99 -22.43 19.03 10.22
CA ALA A 99 -22.63 18.01 9.18
C ALA A 99 -21.48 17.00 9.15
N PRO A 100 -21.76 15.68 9.01
CA PRO A 100 -20.70 14.64 8.90
C PRO A 100 -19.69 14.92 7.77
N SER A 101 -20.12 15.55 6.68
CA SER A 101 -19.25 15.97 5.58
C SER A 101 -18.24 17.04 6.02
N THR A 102 -18.64 17.93 6.93
CA THR A 102 -17.74 18.94 7.52
C THR A 102 -16.70 18.26 8.42
N VAL A 103 -17.11 17.32 9.28
CA VAL A 103 -16.20 16.51 10.11
C VAL A 103 -15.20 15.78 9.22
N ALA A 104 -15.67 15.07 8.18
CA ALA A 104 -14.81 14.34 7.25
C ALA A 104 -13.77 15.25 6.57
N ARG A 105 -14.20 16.45 6.15
CA ARG A 105 -13.31 17.43 5.51
C ARG A 105 -12.25 17.97 6.47
N LEU A 106 -12.62 18.28 7.72
CA LEU A 106 -11.70 18.77 8.75
C LEU A 106 -10.66 17.69 9.09
N LEU A 107 -11.11 16.46 9.34
CA LEU A 107 -10.23 15.34 9.66
C LEU A 107 -9.29 14.96 8.50
N ARG A 108 -9.76 15.06 7.25
CA ARG A 108 -8.89 14.85 6.09
C ARG A 108 -7.79 15.91 5.99
N ARG A 109 -8.13 17.19 6.24
CA ARG A 109 -7.13 18.27 6.28
C ARG A 109 -6.09 18.09 7.38
N ALA A 110 -6.52 17.53 8.51
CA ALA A 110 -5.65 17.24 9.66
C ALA A 110 -4.88 15.91 9.56
N GLY A 111 -5.07 15.10 8.49
CA GLY A 111 -4.45 13.78 8.38
C GLY A 111 -5.01 12.73 9.33
N LEU A 112 -6.20 12.94 9.92
CA LEU A 112 -6.81 12.08 10.93
C LEU A 112 -8.08 11.38 10.41
N HIS A 113 -8.22 11.21 9.10
CA HIS A 113 -9.41 10.62 8.48
C HIS A 113 -9.52 9.11 8.74
N ARG A 114 -8.42 8.40 8.98
CA ARG A 114 -8.42 6.98 9.35
C ARG A 114 -8.03 6.81 10.82
N LEU A 115 -8.68 5.88 11.53
CA LEU A 115 -8.33 5.57 12.92
C LEU A 115 -6.89 5.02 13.06
N ALA A 116 -6.40 4.33 12.05
CA ALA A 116 -5.02 3.85 12.00
C ALA A 116 -3.96 4.97 11.97
N GLU A 117 -4.34 6.20 11.59
CA GLU A 117 -3.44 7.36 11.56
C GLU A 117 -3.26 8.02 12.94
N LEU A 118 -4.12 7.66 13.91
CA LEU A 118 -4.00 8.14 15.29
C LEU A 118 -2.83 7.52 16.05
N GLU A 119 -2.38 6.35 15.59
CA GLU A 119 -1.25 5.65 16.17
C GLU A 119 -0.24 5.37 15.06
N PRO A 120 0.99 5.89 15.16
CA PRO A 120 2.02 5.50 14.22
C PRO A 120 2.17 3.98 14.27
N ALA A 121 2.08 3.33 13.11
CA ALA A 121 2.33 1.91 13.03
C ALA A 121 3.71 1.63 13.64
N ALA A 122 3.77 0.69 14.57
CA ALA A 122 5.04 0.25 15.12
C ALA A 122 5.99 -0.09 13.96
N PRO A 123 7.24 0.34 14.03
CA PRO A 123 8.20 0.08 12.96
C PRO A 123 8.23 -1.43 12.68
N HIS A 124 8.09 -1.79 11.42
CA HIS A 124 8.16 -3.19 11.01
C HIS A 124 9.57 -3.70 11.29
N ASN A 125 9.70 -4.58 12.25
CA ASN A 125 10.96 -5.29 12.51
C ASN A 125 11.21 -6.25 11.34
N ARG A 126 11.82 -5.74 10.27
CA ARG A 126 12.28 -6.56 9.14
C ARG A 126 13.54 -7.26 9.59
N TYR A 127 13.44 -8.57 9.86
CA TYR A 127 14.60 -9.39 10.06
C TYR A 127 14.92 -10.16 8.79
N GLU A 128 16.19 -10.35 8.55
CA GLU A 128 16.72 -11.22 7.52
C GLU A 128 17.95 -11.91 8.08
N TYR A 129 18.00 -13.21 7.96
CA TYR A 129 19.17 -13.97 8.38
C TYR A 129 20.32 -13.75 7.42
N ALA A 130 21.55 -13.83 7.93
CA ALA A 130 22.74 -13.42 7.20
C ALA A 130 23.17 -14.36 6.05
N ALA A 131 22.74 -15.64 6.09
CA ALA A 131 23.12 -16.64 5.10
C ALA A 131 21.96 -17.60 4.77
N PRO A 132 21.98 -18.20 3.55
CA PRO A 132 21.06 -19.26 3.19
C PRO A 132 21.16 -20.45 4.16
N GLY A 133 20.02 -21.10 4.43
CA GLY A 133 19.95 -22.26 5.31
C GLY A 133 19.81 -21.95 6.80
N GLN A 134 19.91 -20.70 7.22
CA GLN A 134 19.72 -20.37 8.63
C GLN A 134 18.26 -20.48 9.09
N LEU A 135 17.30 -20.20 8.21
CA LEU A 135 15.89 -20.31 8.53
C LEU A 135 15.06 -20.69 7.29
N LEU A 136 14.27 -21.75 7.41
CA LEU A 136 13.25 -22.16 6.46
C LEU A 136 11.89 -21.76 6.97
N HIS A 137 11.11 -21.00 6.20
CA HIS A 137 9.72 -20.72 6.49
C HIS A 137 8.83 -21.75 5.80
N LEU A 138 7.82 -22.25 6.51
CA LEU A 138 6.80 -23.14 5.95
C LEU A 138 5.42 -22.50 6.08
N ASP A 139 4.59 -22.74 5.06
CA ASP A 139 3.18 -22.38 5.04
C ASP A 139 2.36 -23.36 4.19
N ILE A 140 1.06 -23.42 4.40
CA ILE A 140 0.14 -24.27 3.65
C ILE A 140 -0.96 -23.41 3.07
N LYS A 141 -1.14 -23.52 1.75
CA LYS A 141 -2.24 -22.88 1.06
C LYS A 141 -3.23 -23.91 0.51
N LYS A 142 -4.47 -23.83 0.96
CA LYS A 142 -5.58 -24.62 0.46
C LYS A 142 -6.09 -24.01 -0.84
N LEU A 143 -6.16 -24.84 -1.89
CA LEU A 143 -6.69 -24.48 -3.21
C LEU A 143 -7.87 -25.39 -3.57
N ALA A 144 -8.80 -24.86 -4.35
CA ALA A 144 -9.90 -25.66 -4.89
C ALA A 144 -9.34 -26.60 -5.96
N ARG A 145 -9.75 -27.90 -5.88
CA ARG A 145 -9.52 -28.90 -6.90
C ARG A 145 -10.80 -29.10 -7.72
N PHE A 146 -10.65 -29.28 -9.01
CA PHE A 146 -11.74 -29.61 -9.92
C PHE A 146 -11.22 -30.35 -11.16
N ARG A 147 -11.98 -31.24 -11.73
CA ARG A 147 -11.72 -31.84 -13.04
C ARG A 147 -12.32 -31.03 -14.19
N GLN A 148 -13.46 -30.38 -13.93
CA GLN A 148 -14.13 -29.53 -14.88
C GLN A 148 -14.59 -28.24 -14.19
N PRO A 149 -14.26 -27.05 -14.75
CA PRO A 149 -14.73 -25.80 -14.21
C PRO A 149 -16.23 -25.62 -14.46
N GLY A 150 -16.91 -24.99 -13.51
CA GLY A 150 -18.36 -24.74 -13.61
C GLY A 150 -18.70 -23.50 -14.44
N HIS A 151 -19.98 -23.21 -14.53
CA HIS A 151 -20.57 -22.14 -15.33
C HIS A 151 -19.98 -20.74 -15.06
N ARG A 152 -19.47 -20.46 -13.87
CA ARG A 152 -18.84 -19.17 -13.54
C ARG A 152 -17.56 -18.90 -14.33
N VAL A 153 -16.88 -19.97 -14.74
CA VAL A 153 -15.63 -19.88 -15.51
C VAL A 153 -15.93 -20.07 -17.00
N THR A 154 -16.81 -21.00 -17.34
CA THR A 154 -17.14 -21.36 -18.74
C THR A 154 -18.14 -20.40 -19.38
N GLY A 155 -18.89 -19.63 -18.60
CA GLY A 155 -20.00 -18.79 -19.07
C GLY A 155 -21.26 -19.56 -19.49
N ASN A 156 -21.19 -20.89 -19.55
CA ASN A 156 -22.32 -21.75 -19.93
C ASN A 156 -23.03 -22.32 -18.70
N ARG A 157 -24.28 -21.91 -18.48
CA ARG A 157 -25.11 -22.33 -17.33
C ARG A 157 -25.42 -23.84 -17.29
N GLN A 158 -25.28 -24.56 -18.41
CA GLN A 158 -25.49 -26.01 -18.48
C GLN A 158 -24.26 -26.79 -17.99
N VAL A 159 -23.10 -26.14 -17.83
CA VAL A 159 -21.87 -26.79 -17.38
C VAL A 159 -21.76 -26.69 -15.87
N ASN A 160 -21.83 -27.82 -15.19
CA ASN A 160 -21.57 -27.92 -13.76
C ASN A 160 -20.10 -28.25 -13.49
N SER A 161 -19.59 -27.84 -12.34
CA SER A 161 -18.26 -28.24 -11.89
C SER A 161 -18.26 -29.72 -11.53
N ASP A 162 -17.24 -30.46 -11.91
CA ASP A 162 -17.01 -31.85 -11.56
C ASP A 162 -15.67 -32.05 -10.86
N GLY A 163 -15.57 -33.12 -10.06
CA GLY A 163 -14.39 -33.47 -9.32
C GLY A 163 -13.97 -32.43 -8.25
N ILE A 164 -14.98 -31.77 -7.66
CA ILE A 164 -14.76 -30.72 -6.66
C ILE A 164 -14.09 -31.31 -5.41
N GLY A 165 -13.06 -30.63 -4.93
CA GLY A 165 -12.35 -31.01 -3.72
C GLY A 165 -11.34 -29.93 -3.32
N TRP A 166 -10.38 -30.36 -2.55
CA TRP A 166 -9.31 -29.49 -2.08
C TRP A 166 -7.95 -30.14 -2.30
N GLU A 167 -6.97 -29.31 -2.60
CA GLU A 167 -5.55 -29.63 -2.61
C GLU A 167 -4.80 -28.66 -1.71
N TYR A 168 -3.70 -29.13 -1.16
CA TYR A 168 -2.95 -28.38 -0.17
C TYR A 168 -1.55 -28.17 -0.70
N VAL A 169 -1.25 -26.94 -1.05
CA VAL A 169 0.08 -26.53 -1.50
C VAL A 169 0.91 -26.21 -0.27
N HIS A 170 1.87 -27.08 0.01
CA HIS A 170 2.87 -26.87 1.04
C HIS A 170 4.03 -26.08 0.45
N LEU A 171 4.31 -24.92 1.00
CA LEU A 171 5.32 -24.00 0.54
C LEU A 171 6.47 -23.93 1.55
N ALA A 172 7.70 -23.88 1.04
CA ALA A 172 8.90 -23.67 1.82
C ALA A 172 9.73 -22.56 1.17
N ILE A 173 10.22 -21.61 1.95
CA ILE A 173 11.07 -20.52 1.45
C ILE A 173 12.24 -20.26 2.39
N ASP A 174 13.45 -20.18 1.85
CA ASP A 174 14.63 -19.76 2.59
C ASP A 174 14.57 -18.28 2.95
N ASP A 175 14.86 -17.96 4.19
CA ASP A 175 14.76 -16.59 4.71
C ASP A 175 15.68 -15.61 4.00
N HIS A 176 16.89 -16.05 3.65
CA HIS A 176 17.91 -15.21 3.02
C HIS A 176 17.78 -15.16 1.49
N SER A 177 17.92 -16.30 0.83
CA SER A 177 18.00 -16.38 -0.64
C SER A 177 16.65 -16.18 -1.34
N ARG A 178 15.53 -16.33 -0.63
CA ARG A 178 14.17 -16.35 -1.18
C ARG A 178 13.90 -17.48 -2.17
N VAL A 179 14.82 -18.38 -2.33
CA VAL A 179 14.56 -19.61 -3.09
C VAL A 179 13.41 -20.34 -2.43
N ALA A 180 12.43 -20.74 -3.23
CA ALA A 180 11.21 -21.37 -2.77
C ALA A 180 11.06 -22.77 -3.34
N PHE A 181 10.41 -23.64 -2.57
CA PHE A 181 9.99 -24.97 -2.96
C PHE A 181 8.50 -25.13 -2.66
N GLY A 182 7.77 -25.83 -3.52
CA GLY A 182 6.36 -26.15 -3.32
C GLY A 182 6.06 -27.60 -3.64
N SER A 183 5.16 -28.21 -2.87
CA SER A 183 4.59 -29.52 -3.17
C SER A 183 3.10 -29.51 -2.96
N ILE A 184 2.36 -30.27 -3.78
CA ILE A 184 0.93 -30.46 -3.64
C ILE A 184 0.71 -31.76 -2.86
N GLU A 185 0.01 -31.65 -1.75
CA GLU A 185 -0.30 -32.76 -0.86
C GLU A 185 -1.82 -32.94 -0.74
N PRO A 186 -2.30 -34.16 -0.46
CA PRO A 186 -3.75 -34.44 -0.42
C PRO A 186 -4.47 -33.79 0.77
N ASP A 187 -3.73 -33.45 1.82
CA ASP A 187 -4.27 -32.87 3.05
C ASP A 187 -3.24 -32.02 3.80
N GLU A 188 -3.70 -31.36 4.86
CA GLU A 188 -2.88 -30.59 5.81
C GLU A 188 -2.54 -31.36 7.09
N ARG A 189 -2.50 -32.70 7.02
CA ARG A 189 -2.16 -33.52 8.19
C ARG A 189 -0.66 -33.55 8.46
N GLY A 190 -0.29 -33.98 9.67
CA GLY A 190 1.11 -34.05 10.07
C GLY A 190 1.99 -34.92 9.17
N ILE A 191 1.44 -35.97 8.55
CA ILE A 191 2.17 -36.85 7.61
C ILE A 191 2.46 -36.10 6.30
N SER A 192 1.50 -35.39 5.76
CA SER A 192 1.67 -34.58 4.54
C SER A 192 2.67 -33.45 4.78
N ALA A 193 2.59 -32.77 5.93
CA ALA A 193 3.58 -31.77 6.32
C ALA A 193 5.01 -32.36 6.48
N CYS A 194 5.14 -33.60 6.98
CA CYS A 194 6.40 -34.31 7.05
C CYS A 194 6.96 -34.63 5.66
N ARG A 195 6.10 -35.09 4.73
CA ARG A 195 6.49 -35.40 3.36
C ARG A 195 6.98 -34.15 2.64
N ALA A 196 6.23 -33.07 2.72
CA ALA A 196 6.61 -31.78 2.14
C ALA A 196 7.94 -31.26 2.69
N LEU A 197 8.17 -31.33 4.01
CA LEU A 197 9.44 -30.93 4.61
C LEU A 197 10.60 -31.79 4.14
N LEU A 198 10.41 -33.11 3.99
CA LEU A 198 11.46 -34.01 3.47
C LEU A 198 11.80 -33.69 2.01
N GLN A 199 10.80 -33.44 1.18
CA GLN A 199 11.00 -33.07 -0.22
C GLN A 199 11.71 -31.72 -0.31
N ALA A 200 11.31 -30.72 0.46
CA ALA A 200 11.99 -29.44 0.56
C ALA A 200 13.45 -29.61 1.00
N ALA A 201 13.69 -30.37 2.07
CA ALA A 201 15.04 -30.61 2.56
C ALA A 201 15.96 -31.32 1.52
N ARG A 202 15.42 -32.22 0.71
CA ARG A 202 16.15 -32.85 -0.40
C ARG A 202 16.46 -31.85 -1.51
N TYR A 203 15.46 -31.03 -1.90
CA TYR A 203 15.63 -30.00 -2.92
C TYR A 203 16.74 -29.02 -2.56
N TYR A 204 16.67 -28.43 -1.35
CA TYR A 204 17.69 -27.48 -0.91
C TYR A 204 19.07 -28.12 -0.70
N ARG A 205 19.13 -29.40 -0.29
CA ARG A 205 20.39 -30.12 -0.21
C ARG A 205 21.04 -30.28 -1.58
N GLY A 206 20.24 -30.48 -2.64
CA GLY A 206 20.70 -30.46 -4.03
C GLY A 206 21.32 -29.12 -4.45
N LEU A 207 20.91 -28.03 -3.80
CA LEU A 207 21.49 -26.70 -3.97
C LEU A 207 22.66 -26.40 -3.00
N GLY A 208 23.11 -27.39 -2.23
CA GLY A 208 24.17 -27.20 -1.25
C GLY A 208 23.73 -26.59 0.08
N VAL A 209 22.41 -26.38 0.29
CA VAL A 209 21.88 -25.72 1.49
C VAL A 209 21.33 -26.72 2.48
N ARG A 210 21.68 -26.56 3.76
CA ARG A 210 21.11 -27.29 4.91
C ARG A 210 20.54 -26.29 5.90
N PHE A 211 19.36 -26.59 6.45
CA PHE A 211 18.69 -25.69 7.37
C PHE A 211 19.00 -25.96 8.83
N GLU A 212 19.27 -24.88 9.57
CA GLU A 212 19.44 -24.90 11.02
C GLU A 212 18.08 -24.81 11.75
N ARG A 213 17.15 -24.06 11.19
CA ARG A 213 15.85 -23.74 11.82
C ARG A 213 14.72 -23.84 10.81
N VAL A 214 13.55 -24.19 11.32
CA VAL A 214 12.29 -24.13 10.57
C VAL A 214 11.26 -23.31 11.33
N LEU A 215 10.64 -22.34 10.67
CA LEU A 215 9.58 -21.51 11.22
C LEU A 215 8.24 -21.90 10.60
N THR A 216 7.25 -22.13 11.46
CA THR A 216 5.88 -22.45 11.06
C THR A 216 4.89 -21.57 11.82
N ASP A 217 3.66 -21.56 11.38
CA ASP A 217 2.55 -21.13 12.21
C ASP A 217 2.25 -22.14 13.33
N ASN A 218 1.12 -21.97 14.03
CA ASN A 218 0.66 -22.88 15.09
C ASN A 218 -0.32 -23.96 14.56
N GLY A 219 -0.36 -24.25 13.28
CA GLY A 219 -1.20 -25.26 12.67
C GLY A 219 -1.04 -26.64 13.32
N ALA A 220 -2.15 -27.40 13.38
CA ALA A 220 -2.15 -28.71 14.05
C ALA A 220 -1.15 -29.70 13.45
N CYS A 221 -0.92 -29.64 12.12
CA CYS A 221 0.05 -30.48 11.42
C CYS A 221 1.49 -30.27 11.96
N TYR A 222 1.89 -29.03 12.17
CA TYR A 222 3.22 -28.67 12.67
C TYR A 222 3.38 -28.93 14.17
N ARG A 223 2.26 -29.04 14.92
CA ARG A 223 2.28 -29.41 16.34
C ARG A 223 2.31 -30.93 16.55
N SER A 224 2.13 -31.71 15.49
CA SER A 224 2.10 -33.17 15.55
C SER A 224 3.40 -33.77 16.08
N ARG A 225 3.31 -34.94 16.74
CA ARG A 225 4.48 -35.67 17.23
C ARG A 225 5.38 -36.12 16.06
N SER A 226 4.80 -36.50 14.92
CA SER A 226 5.52 -36.90 13.71
C SER A 226 6.38 -35.77 13.15
N PHE A 227 5.80 -34.57 13.02
CA PHE A 227 6.52 -33.43 12.50
C PHE A 227 7.68 -33.02 13.42
N ARG A 228 7.44 -32.97 14.73
CA ARG A 228 8.50 -32.67 15.72
C ARG A 228 9.65 -33.67 15.67
N ARG A 229 9.35 -34.98 15.57
CA ARG A 229 10.39 -36.03 15.44
C ARG A 229 11.18 -35.85 14.15
N LEU A 230 10.54 -35.51 13.04
CA LEU A 230 11.20 -35.30 11.76
C LEU A 230 12.14 -34.10 11.81
N VAL A 231 11.66 -32.96 12.33
CA VAL A 231 12.49 -31.73 12.46
C VAL A 231 13.75 -32.03 13.29
N HIS A 232 13.60 -32.76 14.40
CA HIS A 232 14.73 -33.18 15.23
C HIS A 232 15.71 -34.14 14.48
N ARG A 233 15.20 -35.11 13.71
CA ARG A 233 16.02 -36.00 12.88
C ARG A 233 16.79 -35.27 11.79
N LEU A 234 16.22 -34.16 11.28
CA LEU A 234 16.91 -33.34 10.29
C LEU A 234 17.93 -32.37 10.91
N GLY A 235 18.08 -32.39 12.24
CA GLY A 235 18.97 -31.51 12.98
C GLY A 235 18.52 -30.07 13.04
N MET A 236 17.23 -29.80 12.81
CA MET A 236 16.70 -28.45 12.78
C MET A 236 16.07 -28.06 14.12
N ARG A 237 16.13 -26.78 14.45
CA ARG A 237 15.36 -26.19 15.56
C ARG A 237 13.99 -25.72 15.05
N HIS A 238 12.89 -26.19 15.67
CA HIS A 238 11.55 -25.75 15.33
C HIS A 238 11.21 -24.42 16.05
N LEU A 239 10.92 -23.40 15.28
CA LEU A 239 10.39 -22.12 15.74
C LEU A 239 8.91 -22.01 15.33
N ARG A 240 8.10 -21.39 16.15
CA ARG A 240 6.68 -21.12 15.86
C ARG A 240 6.38 -19.66 16.03
N THR A 241 5.47 -19.14 15.21
CA THR A 241 4.98 -17.78 15.33
C THR A 241 4.32 -17.59 16.71
N ARG A 242 4.48 -16.41 17.29
CA ARG A 242 3.75 -16.05 18.51
C ARG A 242 2.26 -15.91 18.19
N PRO A 243 1.36 -16.33 19.08
CA PRO A 243 -0.06 -16.06 18.93
C PRO A 243 -0.31 -14.57 18.65
N TYR A 244 -1.25 -14.27 17.78
CA TYR A 244 -1.62 -12.90 17.39
C TYR A 244 -0.51 -12.04 16.77
N THR A 245 0.63 -12.63 16.38
CA THR A 245 1.73 -11.96 15.67
C THR A 245 2.04 -12.65 14.35
N PRO A 246 1.11 -12.65 13.36
CA PRO A 246 1.30 -13.35 12.07
C PRO A 246 2.50 -12.79 11.28
N ARG A 247 2.88 -11.55 11.52
CA ARG A 247 3.98 -10.86 10.81
C ARG A 247 5.33 -11.59 10.85
N THR A 248 5.52 -12.54 11.76
CA THR A 248 6.76 -13.33 11.83
C THR A 248 6.91 -14.33 10.68
N ASN A 249 5.82 -14.76 10.01
CA ASN A 249 5.85 -15.63 8.83
C ASN A 249 5.59 -14.85 7.51
N GLY A 250 5.77 -13.55 7.51
CA GLY A 250 5.44 -12.67 6.38
C GLY A 250 6.12 -13.03 5.06
N LYS A 251 7.26 -13.73 5.08
CA LYS A 251 7.95 -14.20 3.88
C LYS A 251 7.19 -15.34 3.20
N ALA A 252 6.72 -16.32 3.98
CA ALA A 252 5.88 -17.41 3.46
C ALA A 252 4.50 -16.86 3.01
N GLU A 253 3.89 -15.97 3.77
CA GLU A 253 2.63 -15.31 3.39
C GLU A 253 2.78 -14.54 2.06
N ARG A 254 3.90 -13.84 1.86
CA ARG A 254 4.19 -13.15 0.61
C ARG A 254 4.37 -14.12 -0.56
N LEU A 255 5.06 -15.25 -0.34
CA LEU A 255 5.20 -16.30 -1.33
C LEU A 255 3.82 -16.86 -1.71
N VAL A 256 2.96 -17.16 -0.74
CA VAL A 256 1.57 -17.57 -1.00
C VAL A 256 0.86 -16.57 -1.91
N GLN A 257 0.96 -15.27 -1.63
CA GLN A 257 0.34 -14.23 -2.46
C GLN A 257 0.89 -14.23 -3.89
N THR A 258 2.19 -14.42 -4.05
CA THR A 258 2.84 -14.51 -5.36
C THR A 258 2.34 -15.74 -6.12
N CYS A 259 2.33 -16.91 -5.49
CA CYS A 259 1.79 -18.15 -6.08
C CYS A 259 0.32 -18.00 -6.51
N LEU A 260 -0.50 -17.32 -5.72
CA LEU A 260 -1.90 -17.09 -6.07
C LEU A 260 -2.05 -16.19 -7.30
N ARG A 261 -1.26 -15.13 -7.41
CA ARG A 261 -1.35 -14.15 -8.51
C ARG A 261 -0.73 -14.65 -9.81
N GLU A 262 0.43 -15.29 -9.70
CA GLU A 262 1.27 -15.61 -10.87
C GLU A 262 1.07 -17.06 -11.35
N TRP A 263 0.43 -17.89 -10.55
CA TRP A 263 0.14 -19.27 -10.87
C TRP A 263 -1.34 -19.63 -10.64
N ALA A 264 -1.79 -19.85 -9.42
CA ALA A 264 -3.08 -20.49 -9.13
C ALA A 264 -4.31 -19.74 -9.67
N TYR A 265 -4.27 -18.41 -9.76
CA TYR A 265 -5.33 -17.55 -10.29
C TYR A 265 -4.87 -16.64 -11.42
N ALA A 266 -3.71 -16.93 -12.02
CA ALA A 266 -3.19 -16.15 -13.14
C ALA A 266 -4.09 -16.22 -14.38
N ARG A 267 -4.78 -17.34 -14.55
CA ARG A 267 -5.74 -17.60 -15.64
C ARG A 267 -6.79 -18.60 -15.19
N SER A 268 -7.83 -18.78 -15.98
CA SER A 268 -8.78 -19.89 -15.81
C SER A 268 -8.16 -21.17 -16.34
N TYR A 269 -8.10 -22.19 -15.51
CA TYR A 269 -7.57 -23.52 -15.86
C TYR A 269 -8.72 -24.45 -16.26
N ALA A 270 -8.43 -25.39 -17.16
CA ALA A 270 -9.41 -26.39 -17.58
C ALA A 270 -9.65 -27.46 -16.50
N ASN A 271 -8.64 -27.78 -15.71
CA ASN A 271 -8.67 -28.70 -14.58
C ASN A 271 -7.56 -28.34 -13.58
N SER A 272 -7.45 -29.08 -12.49
CA SER A 272 -6.40 -28.91 -11.47
C SER A 272 -5.18 -29.81 -11.70
N GLU A 273 -5.12 -30.57 -12.79
CA GLU A 273 -3.99 -31.44 -13.13
C GLU A 273 -2.90 -30.71 -13.92
#